data_9f8d6781a8565546c6539167cb93e79b
#
_entry.id   9f8d6781a8565546c6539167cb93e79b
#
_cell.length_a   1.000
_cell.length_b   1.000
_cell.length_c   1.000
_cell.angle_alpha   90.00
_cell.angle_beta   90.00
_cell.angle_gamma   90.00
#
_symmetry.space_group_name_H-M   'P 1'
#
loop_
_entity.id
_entity.type
_entity.pdbx_description
1 polymer ?
#
loop_
_entity_poly.entity_id
_entity_poly.type
_entity_poly.pdbx_seq_one_letter_code
_entity_poly.pdbx_strand_id
1 'polypeptide(L)'
;MRLILLGPPGSGKGTQAQRLVKRHGIAQLSTGELLRSAVAAQTPVGLKAGDIMASGGLVPDDIVIGIISDRLDQPDAKKGFILDGFPRTVPQAEALDRLLKTKHMKLDAVIELRVNESALLQRVESRVAEMRARGEEVRIDDTPEVLTKRLASYRSQTEPLIHYYSERRKLLTVDGMMTIEHVTREIGRILAAIGAVEAKASRKPGAAKRIARTGARKASKSAARGARAAGKGAKASRKVGNPASKRAKKPLRKAPASSKARGAAKAVRPRKRSRKSELRHRNG
;
A
#
# COMPACT_ATOMS: atom_id res chain seq x y z
N MET A 1 -5.96 -3.61 3.10
CA MET A 1 -6.63 -3.13 1.87
C MET A 1 -5.55 -2.73 0.86
N ARG A 2 -5.59 -3.28 -0.36
CA ARG A 2 -4.58 -3.08 -1.40
C ARG A 2 -5.27 -2.72 -2.70
N LEU A 3 -5.02 -1.50 -3.19
CA LEU A 3 -5.77 -0.89 -4.28
C LEU A 3 -4.85 -0.41 -5.39
N ILE A 4 -5.39 -0.38 -6.60
CA ILE A 4 -4.83 0.34 -7.74
C ILE A 4 -5.80 1.45 -8.11
N LEU A 5 -5.30 2.66 -8.36
CA LEU A 5 -6.05 3.75 -8.97
C LEU A 5 -5.65 3.89 -10.44
N LEU A 6 -6.58 3.67 -11.34
CA LEU A 6 -6.45 3.87 -12.79
C LEU A 6 -7.14 5.16 -13.23
N GLY A 7 -6.71 5.68 -14.35
CA GLY A 7 -7.28 6.85 -14.98
C GLY A 7 -6.21 7.73 -15.61
N PRO A 8 -6.58 8.61 -16.55
CA PRO A 8 -5.66 9.46 -17.28
C PRO A 8 -4.94 10.48 -16.38
N PRO A 9 -3.83 11.08 -16.84
CA PRO A 9 -3.22 12.21 -16.15
C PRO A 9 -4.25 13.32 -15.93
N GLY A 10 -4.28 13.94 -14.75
CA GLY A 10 -5.29 14.96 -14.38
C GLY A 10 -6.62 14.40 -13.85
N SER A 11 -6.85 13.09 -13.83
CA SER A 11 -8.13 12.52 -13.38
C SER A 11 -8.41 12.62 -11.86
N GLY A 12 -7.45 13.09 -11.05
CA GLY A 12 -7.63 13.24 -9.60
C GLY A 12 -7.20 12.03 -8.76
N LYS A 13 -6.49 11.06 -9.33
CA LYS A 13 -5.98 9.87 -8.59
C LYS A 13 -5.23 10.23 -7.33
N GLY A 14 -4.25 11.14 -7.41
CA GLY A 14 -3.44 11.54 -6.27
C GLY A 14 -4.27 12.17 -5.15
N THR A 15 -5.26 13.02 -5.49
CA THR A 15 -6.20 13.62 -4.52
C THR A 15 -6.99 12.55 -3.79
N GLN A 16 -7.52 11.57 -4.51
CA GLN A 16 -8.27 10.46 -3.91
C GLN A 16 -7.36 9.53 -3.12
N ALA A 17 -6.15 9.25 -3.60
CA ALA A 17 -5.16 8.46 -2.87
C ALA A 17 -4.86 9.09 -1.50
N GLN A 18 -4.55 10.38 -1.44
CA GLN A 18 -4.29 11.09 -0.19
C GLN A 18 -5.47 11.04 0.79
N ARG A 19 -6.71 11.18 0.30
CA ARG A 19 -7.92 11.07 1.12
C ARG A 19 -8.10 9.65 1.69
N LEU A 20 -7.83 8.63 0.88
CA LEU A 20 -7.90 7.23 1.29
C LEU A 20 -6.80 6.87 2.30
N VAL A 21 -5.58 7.38 2.11
CA VAL A 21 -4.48 7.26 3.07
C VAL A 21 -4.88 7.83 4.43
N LYS A 22 -5.39 9.07 4.45
CA LYS A 22 -5.84 9.71 5.69
C LYS A 22 -6.97 8.95 6.38
N ARG A 23 -7.88 8.36 5.61
CA ARG A 23 -9.05 7.66 6.13
C ARG A 23 -8.74 6.24 6.62
N HIS A 24 -7.86 5.52 5.95
CA HIS A 24 -7.63 4.10 6.17
C HIS A 24 -6.24 3.76 6.74
N GLY A 25 -5.34 4.73 6.87
CA GLY A 25 -4.00 4.51 7.43
C GLY A 25 -3.13 3.56 6.59
N ILE A 26 -3.31 3.55 5.26
CA ILE A 26 -2.58 2.71 4.30
C ILE A 26 -1.53 3.54 3.55
N ALA A 27 -0.51 2.90 3.00
CA ALA A 27 0.56 3.59 2.28
C ALA A 27 0.14 4.00 0.87
N GLN A 28 0.56 5.19 0.41
CA GLN A 28 0.48 5.57 -1.00
C GLN A 28 1.81 5.24 -1.69
N LEU A 29 1.73 4.54 -2.81
CA LEU A 29 2.84 4.22 -3.68
C LEU A 29 2.59 4.92 -5.03
N SER A 30 3.00 6.18 -5.11
CA SER A 30 2.91 6.98 -6.34
C SER A 30 4.21 6.86 -7.11
N THR A 31 4.21 6.12 -8.22
CA THR A 31 5.41 5.98 -9.07
C THR A 31 5.89 7.32 -9.61
N GLY A 32 4.96 8.22 -9.94
CA GLY A 32 5.32 9.55 -10.40
C GLY A 32 6.04 10.38 -9.34
N GLU A 33 5.62 10.29 -8.07
CA GLU A 33 6.29 10.99 -6.96
C GLU A 33 7.63 10.37 -6.63
N LEU A 34 7.72 9.04 -6.58
CA LEU A 34 8.96 8.31 -6.32
C LEU A 34 10.02 8.63 -7.38
N LEU A 35 9.63 8.65 -8.66
CA LEU A 35 10.53 8.99 -9.75
C LEU A 35 10.94 10.47 -9.73
N ARG A 36 10.03 11.40 -9.48
CA ARG A 36 10.37 12.83 -9.33
C ARG A 36 11.33 13.07 -8.16
N SER A 37 11.10 12.42 -7.04
CA SER A 37 12.04 12.48 -5.90
C SER A 37 13.42 11.93 -6.26
N ALA A 38 13.47 10.82 -7.03
CA ALA A 38 14.72 10.26 -7.50
C ALA A 38 15.45 11.21 -8.47
N VAL A 39 14.72 11.90 -9.37
CA VAL A 39 15.26 12.93 -10.27
C VAL A 39 15.82 14.11 -9.46
N ALA A 40 15.07 14.63 -8.52
CA ALA A 40 15.51 15.75 -7.67
C ALA A 40 16.74 15.38 -6.83
N ALA A 41 16.82 14.16 -6.34
CA ALA A 41 17.96 13.62 -5.60
C ALA A 41 19.13 13.18 -6.49
N GLN A 42 19.02 13.31 -7.82
CA GLN A 42 20.04 12.90 -8.81
C GLN A 42 20.54 11.45 -8.62
N THR A 43 19.67 10.55 -8.20
CA THR A 43 20.03 9.13 -8.07
C THR A 43 20.28 8.51 -9.45
N PRO A 44 20.98 7.35 -9.54
CA PRO A 44 21.19 6.67 -10.83
C PRO A 44 19.88 6.36 -11.57
N VAL A 45 18.82 6.05 -10.83
CA VAL A 45 17.45 5.86 -11.37
C VAL A 45 16.85 7.18 -11.83
N GLY A 46 17.01 8.24 -11.03
CA GLY A 46 16.53 9.58 -11.35
C GLY A 46 17.16 10.14 -12.63
N LEU A 47 18.48 9.99 -12.81
CA LEU A 47 19.18 10.42 -14.01
C LEU A 47 18.67 9.72 -15.28
N LYS A 48 18.34 8.43 -15.20
CA LYS A 48 17.75 7.67 -16.33
C LYS A 48 16.28 8.06 -16.59
N ALA A 49 15.55 8.40 -15.56
CA ALA A 49 14.11 8.69 -15.65
C ALA A 49 13.80 10.13 -16.05
N GLY A 50 14.72 11.09 -15.78
CA GLY A 50 14.46 12.52 -15.92
C GLY A 50 14.01 12.93 -17.31
N ASP A 51 14.81 12.62 -18.34
CA ASP A 51 14.52 12.97 -19.73
C ASP A 51 13.28 12.28 -20.28
N ILE A 52 13.06 11.01 -19.88
CA ILE A 52 11.88 10.23 -20.27
C ILE A 52 10.62 10.88 -19.68
N MET A 53 10.66 11.28 -18.41
CA MET A 53 9.52 11.94 -17.75
C MET A 53 9.26 13.33 -18.33
N ALA A 54 10.31 14.11 -18.60
CA ALA A 54 10.20 15.45 -19.20
C ALA A 54 9.57 15.39 -20.60
N SER A 55 9.83 14.32 -21.37
CA SER A 55 9.20 14.08 -22.68
C SER A 55 7.79 13.47 -22.61
N GLY A 56 7.30 13.10 -21.41
CA GLY A 56 6.00 12.45 -21.19
C GLY A 56 5.98 10.95 -21.49
N GLY A 57 7.15 10.33 -21.65
CA GLY A 57 7.31 8.90 -21.86
C GLY A 57 7.11 8.04 -20.64
N LEU A 58 7.11 6.72 -20.82
CA LEU A 58 7.10 5.75 -19.74
C LEU A 58 8.52 5.29 -19.42
N VAL A 59 8.86 5.31 -18.14
CA VAL A 59 10.12 4.76 -17.64
C VAL A 59 10.13 3.23 -17.82
N PRO A 60 11.26 2.59 -18.17
CA PRO A 60 11.35 1.15 -18.37
C PRO A 60 10.78 0.33 -17.24
N ASP A 61 10.14 -0.80 -17.60
CA ASP A 61 9.36 -1.62 -16.68
C ASP A 61 10.18 -2.19 -15.52
N ASP A 62 11.42 -2.62 -15.79
CA ASP A 62 12.35 -3.15 -14.80
C ASP A 62 12.65 -2.15 -13.68
N ILE A 63 12.85 -0.88 -14.04
CA ILE A 63 13.10 0.21 -13.08
C ILE A 63 11.86 0.42 -12.21
N VAL A 64 10.69 0.54 -12.84
CA VAL A 64 9.44 0.83 -12.10
C VAL A 64 9.05 -0.34 -11.20
N ILE A 65 9.18 -1.58 -11.69
CA ILE A 65 8.89 -2.79 -10.91
C ILE A 65 9.84 -2.93 -9.73
N GLY A 66 11.15 -2.62 -9.92
CA GLY A 66 12.13 -2.60 -8.85
C GLY A 66 11.73 -1.63 -7.74
N ILE A 67 11.43 -0.38 -8.09
CA ILE A 67 10.99 0.65 -7.13
C ILE A 67 9.74 0.20 -6.36
N ILE A 68 8.76 -0.37 -7.05
CA ILE A 68 7.54 -0.87 -6.42
C ILE A 68 7.82 -2.05 -5.50
N SER A 69 8.69 -2.99 -5.92
CA SER A 69 9.08 -4.12 -5.08
C SER A 69 9.70 -3.67 -3.77
N ASP A 70 10.68 -2.75 -3.83
CA ASP A 70 11.36 -2.22 -2.65
C ASP A 70 10.39 -1.45 -1.73
N ARG A 71 9.46 -0.71 -2.32
CA ARG A 71 8.46 0.06 -1.58
C ARG A 71 7.44 -0.84 -0.88
N LEU A 72 7.06 -1.96 -1.49
CA LEU A 72 6.16 -2.96 -0.90
C LEU A 72 6.78 -3.68 0.31
N ASP A 73 8.11 -3.74 0.41
CA ASP A 73 8.81 -4.35 1.55
C ASP A 73 8.84 -3.45 2.78
N GLN A 74 8.53 -2.17 2.65
CA GLN A 74 8.50 -1.24 3.76
C GLN A 74 7.40 -1.59 4.77
N PRO A 75 7.63 -1.36 6.07
CA PRO A 75 6.70 -1.75 7.13
C PRO A 75 5.30 -1.13 7.02
N ASP A 76 5.20 0.09 6.49
CA ASP A 76 3.92 0.80 6.32
C ASP A 76 3.03 0.17 5.24
N ALA A 77 3.62 -0.40 4.18
CA ALA A 77 2.89 -1.09 3.12
C ALA A 77 2.24 -2.40 3.59
N LYS A 78 2.70 -2.98 4.70
CA LYS A 78 2.12 -4.23 5.26
C LYS A 78 0.67 -4.06 5.70
N LYS A 79 0.28 -2.88 6.19
CA LYS A 79 -1.10 -2.56 6.59
C LYS A 79 -2.05 -2.44 5.40
N GLY A 80 -1.52 -2.21 4.23
CA GLY A 80 -2.22 -1.98 2.98
C GLY A 80 -1.60 -0.84 2.21
N PHE A 81 -1.98 -0.74 0.92
CA PHE A 81 -1.40 0.27 0.04
C PHE A 81 -2.34 0.67 -1.08
N ILE A 82 -2.04 1.81 -1.68
CA ILE A 82 -2.63 2.30 -2.92
C ILE A 82 -1.50 2.49 -3.92
N LEU A 83 -1.59 1.82 -5.06
CA LEU A 83 -0.75 2.06 -6.22
C LEU A 83 -1.36 3.19 -7.05
N ASP A 84 -0.63 4.29 -7.22
CA ASP A 84 -1.02 5.44 -8.04
C ASP A 84 -0.02 5.61 -9.18
N GLY A 85 -0.51 5.49 -10.42
CA GLY A 85 0.30 5.59 -11.62
C GLY A 85 1.11 4.33 -11.97
N PHE A 86 0.76 3.19 -11.39
CA PHE A 86 1.28 1.86 -11.72
C PHE A 86 0.18 0.80 -11.45
N PRO A 87 0.04 -0.22 -12.31
CA PRO A 87 0.71 -0.40 -13.60
C PRO A 87 0.22 0.60 -14.66
N ARG A 88 1.01 0.79 -15.74
CA ARG A 88 0.64 1.60 -16.91
C ARG A 88 0.57 0.80 -18.19
N THR A 89 1.03 -0.44 -18.19
CA THR A 89 0.97 -1.36 -19.33
C THR A 89 0.51 -2.74 -18.86
N VAL A 90 -0.02 -3.55 -19.79
CA VAL A 90 -0.42 -4.93 -19.46
C VAL A 90 0.77 -5.79 -18.99
N PRO A 91 1.95 -5.72 -19.60
CA PRO A 91 3.14 -6.43 -19.06
C PRO A 91 3.49 -6.03 -17.63
N GLN A 92 3.37 -4.74 -17.26
CA GLN A 92 3.55 -4.28 -15.88
C GLN A 92 2.50 -4.88 -14.94
N ALA A 93 1.23 -5.00 -15.38
CA ALA A 93 0.18 -5.60 -14.58
C ALA A 93 0.44 -7.09 -14.30
N GLU A 94 0.89 -7.82 -15.32
CA GLU A 94 1.30 -9.23 -15.16
C GLU A 94 2.50 -9.37 -14.22
N ALA A 95 3.48 -8.49 -14.33
CA ALA A 95 4.64 -8.48 -13.44
C ALA A 95 4.23 -8.15 -11.99
N LEU A 96 3.30 -7.21 -11.80
CA LEU A 96 2.72 -6.91 -10.49
C LEU A 96 1.98 -8.10 -9.91
N ASP A 97 1.17 -8.80 -10.69
CA ASP A 97 0.46 -10.00 -10.25
C ASP A 97 1.44 -11.10 -9.77
N ARG A 98 2.54 -11.31 -10.52
CA ARG A 98 3.63 -12.23 -10.09
C ARG A 98 4.29 -11.76 -8.80
N LEU A 99 4.64 -10.47 -8.70
CA LEU A 99 5.26 -9.88 -7.52
C LEU A 99 4.37 -10.02 -6.27
N LEU A 100 3.09 -9.68 -6.37
CA LEU A 100 2.14 -9.80 -5.26
C LEU A 100 1.97 -11.26 -4.83
N LYS A 101 1.93 -12.19 -5.79
CA LYS A 101 1.86 -13.63 -5.51
C LYS A 101 3.10 -14.10 -4.72
N THR A 102 4.30 -13.70 -5.13
CA THR A 102 5.55 -14.02 -4.44
C THR A 102 5.58 -13.45 -3.02
N LYS A 103 5.06 -12.24 -2.84
CA LYS A 103 4.97 -11.59 -1.52
C LYS A 103 3.73 -12.04 -0.70
N HIS A 104 2.97 -13.04 -1.17
CA HIS A 104 1.74 -13.52 -0.53
C HIS A 104 0.70 -12.41 -0.28
N MET A 105 0.64 -11.44 -1.17
CA MET A 105 -0.30 -10.32 -1.13
C MET A 105 -1.42 -10.52 -2.16
N LYS A 106 -2.64 -10.09 -1.84
CA LYS A 106 -3.76 -10.05 -2.78
C LYS A 106 -4.13 -8.61 -3.08
N LEU A 107 -4.44 -8.33 -4.34
CA LEU A 107 -5.06 -7.07 -4.75
C LEU A 107 -6.56 -7.16 -4.46
N ASP A 108 -7.11 -6.18 -3.74
CA ASP A 108 -8.53 -6.18 -3.35
C ASP A 108 -9.38 -5.58 -4.46
N ALA A 109 -8.98 -4.44 -5.03
CA ALA A 109 -9.71 -3.79 -6.12
C ALA A 109 -8.81 -2.90 -6.97
N VAL A 110 -9.30 -2.62 -8.18
CA VAL A 110 -8.77 -1.61 -9.10
C VAL A 110 -9.89 -0.60 -9.34
N ILE A 111 -9.65 0.67 -9.05
CA ILE A 111 -10.62 1.73 -9.17
C ILE A 111 -10.21 2.63 -10.34
N GLU A 112 -11.03 2.66 -11.37
CA GLU A 112 -10.89 3.56 -12.50
C GLU A 112 -11.60 4.89 -12.20
N LEU A 113 -10.90 6.01 -12.35
CA LEU A 113 -11.50 7.35 -12.38
C LEU A 113 -11.70 7.76 -13.82
N ARG A 114 -12.95 7.71 -14.29
CA ARG A 114 -13.31 8.10 -15.65
C ARG A 114 -13.54 9.60 -15.72
N VAL A 115 -12.84 10.27 -16.62
CA VAL A 115 -12.90 11.73 -16.81
C VAL A 115 -12.83 12.07 -18.28
N ASN A 116 -13.60 13.07 -18.70
CA ASN A 116 -13.57 13.58 -20.07
C ASN A 116 -12.24 14.32 -20.33
N GLU A 117 -11.72 14.18 -21.52
CA GLU A 117 -10.41 14.72 -21.89
C GLU A 117 -10.34 16.24 -21.81
N SER A 118 -11.41 16.95 -22.24
CA SER A 118 -11.50 18.40 -22.12
C SER A 118 -11.32 18.92 -20.69
N ALA A 119 -11.86 18.17 -19.71
CA ALA A 119 -11.69 18.52 -18.30
C ALA A 119 -10.27 18.26 -17.78
N LEU A 120 -9.50 17.36 -18.39
CA LEU A 120 -8.15 17.03 -17.95
C LEU A 120 -7.18 18.17 -18.18
N LEU A 121 -7.24 18.83 -19.33
CA LEU A 121 -6.42 20.01 -19.64
C LEU A 121 -6.68 21.11 -18.61
N GLN A 122 -7.93 21.49 -18.44
CA GLN A 122 -8.31 22.53 -17.46
C GLN A 122 -7.85 22.20 -16.02
N ARG A 123 -7.95 20.93 -15.60
CA ARG A 123 -7.49 20.50 -14.27
C ARG A 123 -5.98 20.61 -14.10
N VAL A 124 -5.21 20.33 -15.13
CA VAL A 124 -3.76 20.47 -15.08
C VAL A 124 -3.36 21.92 -15.08
N GLU A 125 -3.98 22.78 -15.88
CA GLU A 125 -3.78 24.22 -15.87
C GLU A 125 -4.09 24.82 -14.49
N SER A 126 -5.24 24.47 -13.89
CA SER A 126 -5.60 24.90 -12.54
C SER A 126 -4.55 24.47 -11.51
N ARG A 127 -4.07 23.22 -11.58
CA ARG A 127 -3.02 22.72 -10.69
C ARG A 127 -1.73 23.52 -10.84
N VAL A 128 -1.30 23.80 -12.06
CA VAL A 128 -0.09 24.60 -12.32
C VAL A 128 -0.25 26.02 -11.75
N ALA A 129 -1.43 26.63 -11.93
CA ALA A 129 -1.72 27.95 -11.36
C ALA A 129 -1.69 27.92 -9.82
N GLU A 130 -2.27 26.92 -9.19
CA GLU A 130 -2.25 26.73 -7.74
C GLU A 130 -0.85 26.51 -7.19
N MET A 131 -0.01 25.72 -7.86
CA MET A 131 1.39 25.49 -7.46
C MET A 131 2.18 26.78 -7.52
N ARG A 132 2.04 27.55 -8.60
CA ARG A 132 2.67 28.88 -8.73
C ARG A 132 2.21 29.85 -7.64
N ALA A 133 0.92 29.88 -7.33
CA ALA A 133 0.36 30.72 -6.28
C ALA A 133 0.90 30.39 -4.88
N ARG A 134 1.25 29.11 -4.64
CA ARG A 134 1.88 28.65 -3.39
C ARG A 134 3.40 28.77 -3.37
N GLY A 135 4.02 29.24 -4.46
CA GLY A 135 5.49 29.29 -4.59
C GLY A 135 6.15 27.91 -4.72
N GLU A 136 5.37 26.88 -5.08
CA GLU A 136 5.87 25.54 -5.31
C GLU A 136 6.44 25.41 -6.72
N GLU A 137 7.49 24.58 -6.87
CA GLU A 137 8.05 24.28 -8.19
C GLU A 137 7.04 23.50 -9.04
N VAL A 138 6.76 24.02 -10.24
CA VAL A 138 5.86 23.36 -11.19
C VAL A 138 6.54 22.10 -11.71
N ARG A 139 5.77 21.02 -11.80
CA ARG A 139 6.25 19.73 -12.32
C ARG A 139 6.72 19.88 -13.77
N ILE A 140 7.86 19.31 -14.10
CA ILE A 140 8.44 19.32 -15.45
C ILE A 140 7.52 18.66 -16.49
N ASP A 141 6.64 17.78 -16.06
CA ASP A 141 5.70 16.98 -16.88
C ASP A 141 4.28 17.57 -16.94
N ASP A 142 4.07 18.82 -16.49
CA ASP A 142 2.77 19.50 -16.47
C ASP A 142 2.67 20.67 -17.49
N THR A 143 3.37 20.57 -18.63
CA THR A 143 3.12 21.48 -19.76
C THR A 143 2.01 20.91 -20.68
N PRO A 144 1.27 21.76 -21.43
CA PRO A 144 0.22 21.31 -22.34
C PRO A 144 0.71 20.28 -23.36
N GLU A 145 1.92 20.47 -23.88
CA GLU A 145 2.54 19.60 -24.89
C GLU A 145 2.85 18.22 -24.28
N VAL A 146 3.45 18.20 -23.10
CA VAL A 146 3.78 16.96 -22.37
C VAL A 146 2.49 16.25 -21.95
N LEU A 147 1.48 17.00 -21.48
CA LEU A 147 0.19 16.42 -21.13
C LEU A 147 -0.47 15.73 -22.32
N THR A 148 -0.46 16.35 -23.50
CA THR A 148 -0.99 15.75 -24.74
C THR A 148 -0.28 14.43 -25.05
N LYS A 149 1.04 14.39 -24.96
CA LYS A 149 1.81 13.14 -25.15
C LYS A 149 1.47 12.09 -24.12
N ARG A 150 1.30 12.48 -22.85
CA ARG A 150 0.90 11.57 -21.76
C ARG A 150 -0.49 11.01 -21.97
N LEU A 151 -1.43 11.79 -22.50
CA LEU A 151 -2.78 11.33 -22.86
C LEU A 151 -2.74 10.33 -24.01
N ALA A 152 -1.92 10.58 -25.04
CA ALA A 152 -1.71 9.64 -26.13
C ALA A 152 -1.10 8.31 -25.63
N SER A 153 -0.06 8.38 -24.77
CA SER A 153 0.53 7.21 -24.12
C SER A 153 -0.47 6.47 -23.23
N TYR A 154 -1.33 7.19 -22.51
CA TYR A 154 -2.38 6.59 -21.71
C TYR A 154 -3.34 5.77 -22.56
N ARG A 155 -3.86 6.34 -23.66
CA ARG A 155 -4.78 5.65 -24.56
C ARG A 155 -4.16 4.39 -25.15
N SER A 156 -2.94 4.49 -25.66
CA SER A 156 -2.30 3.37 -26.35
C SER A 156 -1.83 2.25 -25.44
N GLN A 157 -1.39 2.56 -24.21
CA GLN A 157 -0.69 1.61 -23.36
C GLN A 157 -1.39 1.29 -22.03
N THR A 158 -2.11 2.28 -21.46
CA THR A 158 -2.71 2.14 -20.11
C THR A 158 -4.19 1.80 -20.18
N GLU A 159 -4.92 2.33 -21.14
CA GLU A 159 -6.35 2.04 -21.31
C GLU A 159 -6.65 0.54 -21.48
N PRO A 160 -5.80 -0.28 -22.14
CA PRO A 160 -5.99 -1.73 -22.20
C PRO A 160 -6.05 -2.41 -20.84
N LEU A 161 -5.52 -1.80 -19.78
CA LEU A 161 -5.64 -2.30 -18.40
C LEU A 161 -7.09 -2.34 -17.89
N ILE A 162 -7.98 -1.49 -18.43
CA ILE A 162 -9.40 -1.49 -18.11
C ILE A 162 -9.98 -2.86 -18.45
N HIS A 163 -9.70 -3.35 -19.67
CA HIS A 163 -10.12 -4.67 -20.10
C HIS A 163 -9.46 -5.79 -19.27
N TYR A 164 -8.14 -5.72 -19.10
CA TYR A 164 -7.36 -6.68 -18.31
C TYR A 164 -7.92 -6.90 -16.90
N TYR A 165 -8.27 -5.84 -16.18
CA TYR A 165 -8.83 -5.94 -14.82
C TYR A 165 -10.33 -6.20 -14.78
N SER A 166 -11.07 -5.82 -15.82
CA SER A 166 -12.49 -6.13 -15.98
C SER A 166 -12.71 -7.63 -16.13
N GLU A 167 -11.95 -8.30 -16.99
CA GLU A 167 -12.00 -9.77 -17.15
C GLU A 167 -11.70 -10.51 -15.85
N ARG A 168 -10.81 -9.96 -15.04
CA ARG A 168 -10.46 -10.50 -13.72
C ARG A 168 -11.44 -10.14 -12.60
N ARG A 169 -12.53 -9.44 -12.94
CA ARG A 169 -13.56 -8.98 -11.99
C ARG A 169 -12.97 -8.17 -10.82
N LYS A 170 -11.94 -7.38 -11.12
CA LYS A 170 -11.26 -6.52 -10.14
C LYS A 170 -11.53 -5.04 -10.39
N LEU A 171 -12.01 -4.68 -11.58
CA LEU A 171 -12.26 -3.30 -11.98
C LEU A 171 -13.57 -2.78 -11.43
N LEU A 172 -13.51 -1.56 -10.91
CA LEU A 172 -14.66 -0.76 -10.46
C LEU A 172 -14.48 0.65 -11.00
N THR A 173 -15.48 1.16 -11.69
CA THR A 173 -15.41 2.48 -12.34
C THR A 173 -16.19 3.51 -11.53
N VAL A 174 -15.57 4.68 -11.33
CA VAL A 174 -16.16 5.83 -10.65
C VAL A 174 -16.12 7.03 -11.58
N ASP A 175 -17.22 7.79 -11.62
CA ASP A 175 -17.27 9.04 -12.38
C ASP A 175 -16.41 10.13 -11.73
N GLY A 176 -15.25 10.37 -12.32
CA GLY A 176 -14.30 11.39 -11.89
C GLY A 176 -14.70 12.82 -12.27
N MET A 177 -15.83 13.03 -12.96
CA MET A 177 -16.37 14.37 -13.27
C MET A 177 -17.12 14.97 -12.08
N MET A 178 -17.51 14.15 -11.12
CA MET A 178 -18.18 14.58 -9.88
C MET A 178 -17.24 15.38 -8.97
N THR A 179 -17.80 16.04 -7.95
CA THR A 179 -17.00 16.73 -6.93
C THR A 179 -16.06 15.77 -6.20
N ILE A 180 -14.96 16.30 -5.69
CA ILE A 180 -13.93 15.51 -4.98
C ILE A 180 -14.57 14.70 -3.84
N GLU A 181 -15.49 15.33 -3.09
CA GLU A 181 -16.21 14.71 -1.97
C GLU A 181 -17.12 13.58 -2.42
N HIS A 182 -17.79 13.77 -3.55
CA HIS A 182 -18.67 12.74 -4.12
C HIS A 182 -17.89 11.52 -4.55
N VAL A 183 -16.81 11.71 -5.31
CA VAL A 183 -15.89 10.64 -5.72
C VAL A 183 -15.36 9.91 -4.49
N THR A 184 -14.93 10.64 -3.44
CA THR A 184 -14.44 10.02 -2.20
C THR A 184 -15.50 9.16 -1.51
N ARG A 185 -16.75 9.62 -1.48
CA ARG A 185 -17.88 8.86 -0.89
C ARG A 185 -18.18 7.59 -1.70
N GLU A 186 -18.17 7.71 -3.02
CA GLU A 186 -18.47 6.56 -3.90
C GLU A 186 -17.38 5.48 -3.78
N ILE A 187 -16.12 5.88 -3.79
CA ILE A 187 -15.01 4.96 -3.49
C ILE A 187 -15.21 4.30 -2.12
N GLY A 188 -15.58 5.07 -1.11
CA GLY A 188 -15.85 4.55 0.23
C GLY A 188 -16.98 3.51 0.28
N ARG A 189 -18.07 3.70 -0.49
CA ARG A 189 -19.17 2.72 -0.62
C ARG A 189 -18.70 1.42 -1.28
N ILE A 190 -17.95 1.55 -2.36
CA ILE A 190 -17.35 0.42 -3.08
C ILE A 190 -16.48 -0.42 -2.13
N LEU A 191 -15.58 0.23 -1.40
CA LEU A 191 -14.67 -0.45 -0.48
C LEU A 191 -15.40 -1.12 0.69
N ALA A 192 -16.44 -0.49 1.22
CA ALA A 192 -17.29 -1.10 2.25
C ALA A 192 -18.02 -2.35 1.73
N ALA A 193 -18.49 -2.32 0.49
CA ALA A 193 -19.13 -3.48 -0.14
C ALA A 193 -18.17 -4.66 -0.31
N ILE A 194 -16.92 -4.40 -0.77
CA ILE A 194 -15.87 -5.42 -0.90
C ILE A 194 -15.55 -6.04 0.46
N GLY A 195 -15.32 -5.23 1.49
CA GLY A 195 -15.04 -5.72 2.84
C GLY A 195 -16.18 -6.54 3.44
N ALA A 196 -17.45 -6.18 3.15
CA ALA A 196 -18.60 -6.95 3.58
C ALA A 196 -18.70 -8.31 2.88
N VAL A 197 -18.34 -8.39 1.59
CA VAL A 197 -18.30 -9.66 0.82
C VAL A 197 -17.21 -10.58 1.36
N GLU A 198 -16.02 -10.05 1.61
CA GLU A 198 -14.90 -10.82 2.17
C GLU A 198 -15.21 -11.33 3.59
N ALA A 199 -15.83 -10.50 4.43
CA ALA A 199 -16.25 -10.90 5.76
C ALA A 199 -17.32 -12.01 5.75
N LYS A 200 -18.21 -12.03 4.76
CA LYS A 200 -19.16 -13.14 4.55
C LYS A 200 -18.48 -14.40 4.04
N ALA A 201 -17.52 -14.28 3.13
CA ALA A 201 -16.79 -15.42 2.57
C ALA A 201 -15.87 -16.09 3.60
N SER A 202 -15.31 -15.33 4.53
CA SER A 202 -14.46 -15.84 5.62
C SER A 202 -15.26 -16.56 6.73
N ARG A 203 -16.56 -16.31 6.85
CA ARG A 203 -17.48 -17.07 7.72
C ARG A 203 -17.81 -18.44 7.08
N LYS A 204 -16.89 -19.40 7.25
CA LYS A 204 -17.13 -20.81 6.79
C LYS A 204 -18.42 -21.35 7.38
N PRO A 205 -19.32 -21.99 6.55
CA PRO A 205 -20.56 -22.58 7.05
C PRO A 205 -20.39 -23.83 7.94
N GLY A 206 -19.16 -24.10 8.40
CA GLY A 206 -18.85 -25.29 9.21
C GLY A 206 -19.06 -25.16 10.73
N ALA A 207 -19.21 -23.96 11.28
CA ALA A 207 -19.36 -23.78 12.73
C ALA A 207 -20.75 -24.13 13.25
N ALA A 208 -21.80 -23.89 12.47
CA ALA A 208 -23.19 -24.18 12.87
C ALA A 208 -23.49 -25.70 12.94
N LYS A 209 -22.87 -26.50 12.06
CA LYS A 209 -23.06 -27.95 12.05
C LYS A 209 -22.31 -28.69 13.18
N ARG A 210 -21.24 -28.08 13.74
CA ARG A 210 -20.50 -28.64 14.88
C ARG A 210 -21.21 -28.42 16.22
N ILE A 211 -21.91 -27.30 16.39
CA ILE A 211 -22.66 -27.01 17.62
C ILE A 211 -23.90 -27.91 17.72
N ALA A 212 -24.60 -28.16 16.60
CA ALA A 212 -25.74 -29.06 16.57
C ALA A 212 -25.35 -30.54 16.84
N ARG A 213 -24.15 -31.00 16.41
CA ARG A 213 -23.67 -32.37 16.68
C ARG A 213 -23.15 -32.57 18.11
N THR A 214 -22.63 -31.53 18.76
CA THR A 214 -22.19 -31.62 20.18
C THR A 214 -23.37 -31.50 21.14
N GLY A 215 -24.43 -30.76 20.79
CA GLY A 215 -25.69 -30.67 21.54
C GLY A 215 -26.45 -32.01 21.55
N ALA A 216 -26.54 -32.68 20.39
CA ALA A 216 -27.21 -33.99 20.26
C ALA A 216 -26.45 -35.12 21.00
N ARG A 217 -25.12 -35.05 21.08
CA ARG A 217 -24.30 -36.03 21.82
C ARG A 217 -24.34 -35.81 23.34
N LYS A 218 -24.61 -34.61 23.83
CA LYS A 218 -24.79 -34.32 25.27
C LYS A 218 -26.17 -34.75 25.75
N ALA A 219 -27.21 -34.62 24.93
CA ALA A 219 -28.58 -35.05 25.28
C ALA A 219 -28.69 -36.58 25.37
N SER A 220 -28.01 -37.32 24.48
CA SER A 220 -28.04 -38.81 24.54
C SER A 220 -27.21 -39.40 25.67
N LYS A 221 -26.20 -38.69 26.21
CA LYS A 221 -25.43 -39.15 27.38
C LYS A 221 -26.12 -38.84 28.72
N SER A 222 -27.02 -37.86 28.80
CA SER A 222 -27.80 -37.57 30.03
C SER A 222 -28.97 -38.55 30.20
N ALA A 223 -29.56 -39.04 29.09
CA ALA A 223 -30.62 -40.04 29.15
C ALA A 223 -30.10 -41.46 29.52
N ALA A 224 -28.83 -41.77 29.24
CA ALA A 224 -28.23 -43.08 29.62
C ALA A 224 -27.71 -43.12 31.08
N ARG A 225 -27.62 -41.98 31.77
CA ARG A 225 -27.21 -41.93 33.19
C ARG A 225 -28.37 -41.95 34.17
N GLY A 226 -29.61 -41.71 33.73
CA GLY A 226 -30.84 -41.73 34.57
C GLY A 226 -31.35 -43.16 34.87
N ALA A 227 -30.90 -44.19 34.13
CA ALA A 227 -31.45 -45.55 34.26
C ALA A 227 -30.58 -46.49 35.11
N ARG A 228 -29.51 -46.04 35.77
CA ARG A 228 -28.59 -46.88 36.59
C ARG A 228 -28.42 -46.49 38.04
N ALA A 229 -29.26 -45.60 38.59
CA ALA A 229 -29.17 -45.15 39.99
C ALA A 229 -30.37 -45.63 40.84
N ALA A 230 -30.81 -46.86 40.63
CA ALA A 230 -31.69 -47.53 41.56
C ALA A 230 -31.18 -48.92 41.82
N GLY A 231 -30.34 -49.06 42.82
CA GLY A 231 -29.88 -50.38 43.31
C GLY A 231 -28.58 -50.37 44.03
N LYS A 232 -28.69 -50.57 45.32
CA LYS A 232 -27.72 -51.00 46.34
C LYS A 232 -27.01 -49.92 47.16
N GLY A 233 -27.54 -49.82 48.35
CA GLY A 233 -26.96 -49.16 49.49
C GLY A 233 -25.93 -50.03 50.23
N ALA A 234 -25.34 -49.36 51.18
CA ALA A 234 -24.65 -49.87 52.38
C ALA A 234 -23.14 -50.18 52.30
N LYS A 235 -22.45 -49.48 53.06
CA LYS A 235 -21.48 -49.72 54.15
C LYS A 235 -20.13 -49.00 54.01
N ALA A 236 -19.99 -48.05 54.90
CA ALA A 236 -18.97 -47.98 55.97
C ALA A 236 -17.54 -47.54 55.63
N SER A 237 -17.21 -46.38 56.18
CA SER A 237 -16.21 -46.04 57.16
C SER A 237 -14.74 -45.73 56.76
N ARG A 238 -14.35 -44.51 57.21
CA ARG A 238 -13.09 -44.13 57.90
C ARG A 238 -11.74 -44.14 57.14
N LYS A 239 -11.16 -43.00 56.98
CA LYS A 239 -9.95 -42.43 57.66
C LYS A 239 -9.37 -41.28 56.82
N VAL A 240 -9.41 -40.06 57.28
CA VAL A 240 -8.39 -39.27 57.98
C VAL A 240 -7.01 -39.27 57.30
N GLY A 241 -6.57 -38.11 56.93
CA GLY A 241 -5.16 -37.81 56.69
C GLY A 241 -4.89 -36.65 55.74
N ASN A 242 -4.90 -35.44 56.26
CA ASN A 242 -4.05 -34.32 55.82
C ASN A 242 -2.82 -34.32 56.75
N PRO A 243 -1.67 -33.79 56.48
CA PRO A 243 -1.41 -32.45 55.96
C PRO A 243 -0.05 -32.22 55.23
N ALA A 244 0.14 -30.95 54.88
CA ALA A 244 1.38 -30.16 54.87
C ALA A 244 2.27 -30.18 53.60
N SER A 245 2.33 -29.06 52.91
CA SER A 245 3.30 -27.98 52.96
C SER A 245 4.73 -28.30 52.47
N LYS A 246 5.20 -27.48 51.52
CA LYS A 246 6.54 -26.82 51.43
C LYS A 246 6.68 -26.24 50.01
N ARG A 247 6.59 -24.99 49.78
CA ARG A 247 7.49 -23.84 49.87
C ARG A 247 8.97 -24.13 49.51
N ALA A 248 9.42 -23.59 48.37
CA ALA A 248 10.78 -23.07 48.11
C ALA A 248 10.82 -22.42 46.71
N LYS A 249 10.92 -21.13 46.61
CA LYS A 249 12.07 -20.20 46.53
C LYS A 249 12.76 -20.17 45.15
N LYS A 250 12.68 -18.96 44.60
CA LYS A 250 13.52 -18.35 43.54
C LYS A 250 15.02 -18.50 43.82
N PRO A 251 15.88 -18.39 42.80
CA PRO A 251 16.70 -17.19 42.80
C PRO A 251 16.88 -16.46 41.46
N LEU A 252 17.10 -15.16 41.59
CA LEU A 252 17.66 -14.20 40.66
C LEU A 252 19.12 -14.55 40.26
N ARG A 253 19.49 -14.22 38.99
CA ARG A 253 20.86 -13.79 38.65
C ARG A 253 20.76 -12.87 37.43
N LYS A 254 20.99 -11.58 37.59
CA LYS A 254 22.19 -10.72 37.46
C LYS A 254 22.76 -10.70 36.03
N ALA A 255 22.65 -9.51 35.42
CA ALA A 255 23.42 -9.04 34.29
C ALA A 255 24.90 -8.82 34.63
N PRO A 256 25.79 -8.69 33.67
CA PRO A 256 26.84 -7.71 33.80
C PRO A 256 26.85 -6.67 32.66
N ALA A 257 27.35 -5.51 33.10
CA ALA A 257 27.52 -4.29 32.33
C ALA A 257 28.90 -4.24 31.67
N SER A 258 28.94 -3.33 30.67
CA SER A 258 30.06 -2.47 30.26
C SER A 258 31.26 -3.05 29.52
N SER A 259 31.50 -2.46 28.33
CA SER A 259 32.79 -1.77 28.14
C SER A 259 32.68 -0.73 27.02
N LYS A 260 33.11 0.46 27.38
CA LYS A 260 33.41 1.62 26.52
C LYS A 260 34.60 1.32 25.62
N ALA A 261 34.54 1.76 24.36
CA ALA A 261 35.76 2.15 23.66
C ALA A 261 35.50 3.44 22.88
N ARG A 262 36.22 4.45 23.27
CA ARG A 262 36.43 5.75 22.61
C ARG A 262 37.31 5.54 21.38
N GLY A 263 37.01 6.19 20.29
CA GLY A 263 37.89 6.30 19.12
C GLY A 263 37.63 7.62 18.41
N ALA A 264 38.62 8.46 18.48
CA ALA A 264 38.72 9.87 18.22
C ALA A 264 38.39 10.32 16.79
N ALA A 265 37.87 11.54 16.73
CA ALA A 265 37.71 12.39 15.57
C ALA A 265 39.03 12.71 14.87
N LYS A 266 39.01 12.79 13.53
CA LYS A 266 39.95 13.61 12.75
C LYS A 266 39.16 14.45 11.76
N ALA A 267 39.08 15.71 12.10
CA ALA A 267 38.66 16.79 11.24
C ALA A 267 39.69 17.02 10.13
N VAL A 268 39.25 17.10 8.89
CA VAL A 268 40.05 17.62 7.78
C VAL A 268 39.37 18.87 7.26
N ARG A 269 40.05 20.01 7.42
CA ARG A 269 39.69 21.35 6.95
C ARG A 269 39.83 21.45 5.42
N PRO A 270 39.00 22.23 4.72
CA PRO A 270 39.17 22.50 3.29
C PRO A 270 40.21 23.58 3.03
N ARG A 271 41.09 23.33 2.07
CA ARG A 271 42.04 24.28 1.50
C ARG A 271 41.33 25.25 0.56
N LYS A 272 41.40 26.55 0.90
CA LYS A 272 41.23 27.68 -0.03
C LYS A 272 42.31 27.63 -1.11
N ARG A 273 41.91 27.76 -2.36
CA ARG A 273 42.80 28.20 -3.42
C ARG A 273 42.20 29.41 -4.12
N SER A 274 43.04 30.41 -4.12
CA SER A 274 42.98 31.79 -4.55
C SER A 274 42.65 31.98 -6.04
N ARG A 275 41.94 33.10 -6.24
CA ARG A 275 41.83 33.87 -7.49
C ARG A 275 43.21 34.16 -8.11
N LYS A 276 43.29 34.04 -9.43
CA LYS A 276 44.10 34.97 -10.24
C LYS A 276 43.35 35.21 -11.55
N SER A 277 43.09 36.48 -11.73
CA SER A 277 42.75 37.26 -12.88
C SER A 277 43.68 36.97 -14.09
N GLU A 278 43.11 36.99 -15.29
CA GLU A 278 43.74 37.76 -16.37
C GLU A 278 42.70 38.11 -17.46
N LEU A 279 42.70 39.39 -17.68
CA LEU A 279 42.07 40.19 -18.71
C LEU A 279 42.84 40.08 -20.04
N ARG A 280 42.13 40.39 -21.14
CA ARG A 280 42.58 40.84 -22.49
C ARG A 280 42.45 39.75 -23.54
N HIS A 281 41.84 39.98 -24.69
CA HIS A 281 41.81 41.01 -25.72
C HIS A 281 40.67 40.67 -26.66
N ARG A 282 39.73 41.54 -27.07
CA ARG A 282 39.74 42.46 -28.23
C ARG A 282 39.78 41.82 -29.63
N ASN A 283 38.73 42.14 -30.40
CA ASN A 283 38.60 42.35 -31.83
C ASN A 283 38.44 41.16 -32.78
N GLY A 284 37.36 41.30 -33.60
CA GLY A 284 37.06 40.66 -34.87
C GLY A 284 35.58 40.74 -35.08
#